data_99eb23067dcfde2b20b2ffc87d28c1f1
#
_entry.id   99eb23067dcfde2b20b2ffc87d28c1f1
#
_cell.length_a   1.000
_cell.length_b   1.000
_cell.length_c   1.000
_cell.angle_alpha   90.00
_cell.angle_beta   90.00
_cell.angle_gamma   90.00
#
_symmetry.space_group_name_H-M   'P 1'
#
loop_
_entity.id
_entity.type
_entity.pdbx_description
1 polymer ?
#
loop_
_entity_poly.entity_id
_entity_poly.type
_entity_poly.pdbx_seq_one_letter_code
_entity_poly.pdbx_strand_id
1 'polypeptide(L)'
;MLFDQALGDVFSVRLAGNIASDKAIGSLEFSSKYLGSKLIVVMGHTGCGAVKAACDDFKDGHIGEIINLIKPSIRHEKTVTNAEDRCSKNPDFVEKINELNVRYQIDTIVRLSDIVDEMLEKHQVGIVGGIYDLSTGKVKFLEDTFIS
;
A
#
# COMPACT_ATOMS: atom_id res chain seq x y z
N MET A 1 -19.95 -2.23 4.43
CA MET A 1 -19.17 -1.96 3.20
C MET A 1 -17.99 -1.08 3.58
N LEU A 2 -16.82 -1.23 2.95
CA LEU A 2 -15.67 -0.39 3.25
C LEU A 2 -16.01 1.07 2.87
N PHE A 3 -15.78 2.02 3.80
CA PHE A 3 -16.11 3.45 3.69
C PHE A 3 -17.59 3.78 3.44
N ASP A 4 -18.49 2.81 3.48
CA ASP A 4 -19.94 3.02 3.29
C ASP A 4 -20.31 3.84 2.04
N GLN A 5 -19.60 3.59 0.95
CA GLN A 5 -19.77 4.29 -0.33
C GLN A 5 -20.68 3.51 -1.26
N ALA A 6 -21.38 4.22 -2.15
CA ALA A 6 -22.26 3.64 -3.16
C ALA A 6 -21.48 3.17 -4.41
N LEU A 7 -22.19 2.50 -5.31
CA LEU A 7 -21.65 2.15 -6.62
C LEU A 7 -21.38 3.42 -7.43
N GLY A 8 -20.15 3.52 -7.96
CA GLY A 8 -19.70 4.70 -8.71
C GLY A 8 -18.92 5.72 -7.90
N ASP A 9 -18.96 5.65 -6.56
CA ASP A 9 -18.23 6.59 -5.70
C ASP A 9 -16.77 6.21 -5.49
N VAL A 10 -16.39 4.96 -5.74
CA VAL A 10 -15.05 4.44 -5.53
C VAL A 10 -14.48 3.83 -6.80
N PHE A 11 -13.30 4.29 -7.20
CA PHE A 11 -12.46 3.61 -8.18
C PHE A 11 -11.49 2.68 -7.42
N SER A 12 -11.53 1.37 -7.69
CA SER A 12 -10.78 0.38 -6.93
C SER A 12 -9.71 -0.28 -7.78
N VAL A 13 -8.46 -0.21 -7.32
CA VAL A 13 -7.32 -0.96 -7.85
C VAL A 13 -6.89 -1.98 -6.79
N ARG A 14 -6.94 -3.27 -7.11
CA ARG A 14 -6.67 -4.34 -6.14
C ARG A 14 -5.59 -5.29 -6.65
N LEU A 15 -4.46 -5.26 -5.95
CA LEU A 15 -3.33 -6.16 -6.15
C LEU A 15 -2.88 -6.76 -4.82
N ALA A 16 -2.33 -7.96 -4.85
CA ALA A 16 -1.77 -8.60 -3.66
C ALA A 16 -0.66 -7.73 -3.07
N GLY A 17 -0.70 -7.49 -1.74
CA GLY A 17 0.26 -6.65 -1.04
C GLY A 17 0.16 -5.16 -1.37
N ASN A 18 -0.99 -4.69 -1.86
CA ASN A 18 -1.27 -3.27 -2.20
C ASN A 18 -0.12 -2.58 -2.97
N ILE A 19 0.56 -3.31 -3.85
CA ILE A 19 1.73 -2.86 -4.59
C ILE A 19 1.38 -1.80 -5.63
N ALA A 20 2.23 -0.77 -5.75
CA ALA A 20 2.18 0.25 -6.78
C ALA A 20 2.99 -0.20 -8.00
N SER A 21 2.44 -1.14 -8.79
CA SER A 21 3.00 -1.51 -10.09
C SER A 21 2.67 -0.46 -11.15
N ASP A 22 3.38 -0.46 -12.28
CA ASP A 22 3.13 0.47 -13.39
C ASP A 22 1.67 0.51 -13.82
N LYS A 23 1.00 -0.65 -13.85
CA LYS A 23 -0.42 -0.75 -14.22
C LYS A 23 -1.35 -0.22 -13.14
N ALA A 24 -1.00 -0.40 -11.86
CA ALA A 24 -1.72 0.21 -10.75
C ALA A 24 -1.59 1.74 -10.80
N ILE A 25 -0.37 2.24 -10.97
CA ILE A 25 -0.09 3.68 -11.08
C ILE A 25 -0.86 4.29 -12.26
N GLY A 26 -0.79 3.69 -13.45
CA GLY A 26 -1.56 4.18 -14.61
C GLY A 26 -3.08 4.20 -14.37
N SER A 27 -3.60 3.26 -13.57
CA SER A 27 -5.02 3.25 -13.17
C SER A 27 -5.35 4.38 -12.20
N LEU A 28 -4.44 4.72 -11.27
CA LEU A 28 -4.59 5.86 -10.36
C LEU A 28 -4.53 7.18 -11.11
N GLU A 29 -3.62 7.34 -12.07
CA GLU A 29 -3.52 8.50 -12.95
C GLU A 29 -4.82 8.71 -13.72
N PHE A 30 -5.35 7.65 -14.32
CA PHE A 30 -6.62 7.70 -15.03
C PHE A 30 -7.78 8.11 -14.13
N SER A 31 -7.88 7.50 -12.94
CA SER A 31 -8.92 7.83 -11.96
C SER A 31 -8.84 9.29 -11.51
N SER A 32 -7.66 9.78 -11.18
CA SER A 32 -7.48 11.13 -10.64
C SER A 32 -7.66 12.19 -11.72
N LYS A 33 -7.00 12.01 -12.88
CA LYS A 33 -6.94 13.03 -13.92
C LYS A 33 -8.21 13.09 -14.79
N TYR A 34 -8.79 11.93 -15.10
CA TYR A 34 -9.90 11.84 -16.08
C TYR A 34 -11.25 11.54 -15.47
N LEU A 35 -11.30 10.83 -14.33
CA LEU A 35 -12.55 10.53 -13.63
C LEU A 35 -12.82 11.46 -12.45
N GLY A 36 -11.84 12.30 -12.08
CA GLY A 36 -12.02 13.33 -11.06
C GLY A 36 -11.93 12.83 -9.62
N SER A 37 -11.32 11.67 -9.36
CA SER A 37 -11.05 11.22 -7.99
C SER A 37 -10.16 12.22 -7.27
N LYS A 38 -10.56 12.61 -6.04
CA LYS A 38 -9.89 13.66 -5.25
C LYS A 38 -9.01 13.12 -4.13
N LEU A 39 -9.11 11.82 -3.83
CA LEU A 39 -8.34 11.18 -2.77
C LEU A 39 -7.89 9.80 -3.23
N ILE A 40 -6.60 9.53 -3.09
CA ILE A 40 -6.01 8.20 -3.23
C ILE A 40 -5.83 7.62 -1.84
N VAL A 41 -6.41 6.46 -1.56
CA VAL A 41 -6.20 5.73 -0.32
C VAL A 41 -5.36 4.48 -0.61
N VAL A 42 -4.13 4.45 -0.14
CA VAL A 42 -3.27 3.26 -0.23
C VAL A 42 -3.51 2.40 1.00
N MET A 43 -4.12 1.24 0.81
CA MET A 43 -4.61 0.46 1.93
C MET A 43 -4.01 -0.94 1.99
N GLY A 44 -3.30 -1.22 3.09
CA GLY A 44 -2.95 -2.56 3.53
C GLY A 44 -4.03 -3.17 4.41
N HIS A 45 -3.85 -4.41 4.83
CA HIS A 45 -4.75 -5.08 5.78
C HIS A 45 -3.99 -6.02 6.71
N THR A 46 -4.53 -6.26 7.90
CA THR A 46 -3.93 -7.18 8.89
C THR A 46 -3.78 -8.58 8.31
N GLY A 47 -2.69 -9.27 8.67
CA GLY A 47 -2.44 -10.66 8.29
C GLY A 47 -2.21 -10.90 6.79
N CYS A 48 -1.78 -9.89 6.03
CA CYS A 48 -1.63 -9.97 4.57
C CYS A 48 -0.71 -11.12 4.13
N GLY A 49 -1.25 -12.03 3.30
CA GLY A 49 -0.50 -13.19 2.80
C GLY A 49 0.70 -12.80 1.94
N ALA A 50 0.59 -11.76 1.11
CA ALA A 50 1.70 -11.29 0.28
C ALA A 50 2.84 -10.69 1.12
N VAL A 51 2.51 -9.96 2.20
CA VAL A 51 3.50 -9.44 3.16
C VAL A 51 4.18 -10.59 3.89
N LYS A 52 3.43 -11.61 4.35
CA LYS A 52 4.01 -12.81 4.96
C LYS A 52 4.97 -13.53 4.01
N ALA A 53 4.56 -13.74 2.75
CA ALA A 53 5.41 -14.36 1.74
C ALA A 53 6.68 -13.52 1.47
N ALA A 54 6.58 -12.20 1.51
CA ALA A 54 7.75 -11.32 1.38
C ALA A 54 8.70 -11.43 2.58
N CYS A 55 8.17 -11.55 3.81
CA CYS A 55 8.98 -11.79 5.02
C CYS A 55 9.77 -13.10 4.95
N ASP A 56 9.23 -14.12 4.29
CA ASP A 56 9.88 -15.43 4.12
C ASP A 56 10.70 -15.53 2.82
N ASP A 57 10.86 -14.45 2.08
CA ASP A 57 11.57 -14.40 0.78
C ASP A 57 11.06 -15.45 -0.24
N PHE A 58 9.74 -15.68 -0.24
CA PHE A 58 9.11 -16.65 -1.10
C PHE A 58 9.37 -16.36 -2.59
N LYS A 59 9.70 -17.38 -3.37
CA LYS A 59 10.06 -17.25 -4.79
C LYS A 59 9.37 -18.34 -5.59
N ASP A 60 8.29 -17.98 -6.23
CA ASP A 60 7.61 -18.90 -7.15
C ASP A 60 6.89 -18.10 -8.24
N GLY A 61 7.19 -18.37 -9.50
CA GLY A 61 6.58 -17.78 -10.66
C GLY A 61 6.45 -16.24 -10.56
N HIS A 62 5.31 -15.73 -10.98
CA HIS A 62 5.01 -14.28 -10.93
C HIS A 62 4.78 -13.72 -9.52
N ILE A 63 4.63 -14.59 -8.49
CA ILE A 63 4.54 -14.13 -7.10
C ILE A 63 5.82 -13.40 -6.70
N GLY A 64 6.97 -13.84 -7.21
CA GLY A 64 8.26 -13.20 -6.97
C GLY A 64 8.31 -11.72 -7.38
N GLU A 65 7.59 -11.34 -8.44
CA GLU A 65 7.50 -9.95 -8.88
C GLU A 65 6.77 -9.07 -7.85
N ILE A 66 5.65 -9.59 -7.29
CA ILE A 66 4.89 -8.91 -6.23
C ILE A 66 5.78 -8.73 -4.99
N ILE A 67 6.45 -9.81 -4.57
CA ILE A 67 7.33 -9.82 -3.39
C ILE A 67 8.47 -8.82 -3.54
N ASN A 68 9.06 -8.70 -4.73
CA ASN A 68 10.13 -7.75 -4.99
C ASN A 68 9.69 -6.30 -4.79
N LEU A 69 8.41 -5.96 -5.00
CA LEU A 69 7.85 -4.64 -4.73
C LEU A 69 7.55 -4.39 -3.24
N ILE A 70 7.46 -5.45 -2.42
CA ILE A 70 7.27 -5.35 -0.97
C ILE A 70 8.61 -5.36 -0.23
N LYS A 71 9.64 -6.04 -0.73
CA LYS A 71 10.95 -6.19 -0.08
C LYS A 71 11.62 -4.90 0.39
N PRO A 72 11.51 -3.75 -0.29
CA PRO A 72 12.07 -2.51 0.24
C PRO A 72 11.55 -2.17 1.64
N SER A 73 10.27 -2.46 1.94
CA SER A 73 9.69 -2.23 3.26
C SER A 73 10.36 -3.07 4.35
N ILE A 74 10.73 -4.32 4.02
CA ILE A 74 11.48 -5.20 4.95
C ILE A 74 12.88 -4.64 5.20
N ARG A 75 13.52 -4.08 4.18
CA ARG A 75 14.86 -3.46 4.32
C ARG A 75 14.83 -2.17 5.15
N HIS A 76 13.73 -1.45 5.14
CA HIS A 76 13.53 -0.24 5.94
C HIS A 76 13.23 -0.53 7.41
N GLU A 77 12.67 -1.69 7.74
CA GLU A 77 12.46 -2.10 9.12
C GLU A 77 13.81 -2.42 9.80
N LYS A 78 14.12 -1.74 10.90
CA LYS A 78 15.41 -1.83 11.63
C LYS A 78 15.23 -2.12 13.13
N THR A 79 14.00 -2.14 13.64
CA THR A 79 13.76 -2.30 15.07
C THR A 79 13.81 -3.76 15.52
N VAL A 80 13.49 -4.71 14.63
CA VAL A 80 13.65 -6.14 14.88
C VAL A 80 15.03 -6.57 14.41
N THR A 81 15.95 -6.73 15.37
CA THR A 81 17.37 -7.01 15.10
C THR A 81 17.71 -8.50 15.04
N ASN A 82 16.92 -9.34 15.73
CA ASN A 82 17.10 -10.78 15.67
C ASN A 82 16.62 -11.33 14.33
N ALA A 83 17.49 -11.99 13.59
CA ALA A 83 17.20 -12.52 12.26
C ALA A 83 16.07 -13.58 12.27
N GLU A 84 15.97 -14.38 13.33
CA GLU A 84 14.96 -15.41 13.47
C GLU A 84 13.54 -14.84 13.63
N ASP A 85 13.43 -13.61 14.17
CA ASP A 85 12.16 -12.91 14.37
C ASP A 85 11.70 -12.14 13.13
N ARG A 86 12.53 -12.06 12.07
CA ARG A 86 12.23 -11.36 10.82
C ARG A 86 11.56 -12.27 9.79
N CYS A 87 10.50 -12.95 10.17
CA CYS A 87 9.81 -13.94 9.35
C CYS A 87 8.28 -13.87 9.55
N SER A 88 7.54 -14.58 8.73
CA SER A 88 6.06 -14.63 8.78
C SER A 88 5.49 -15.24 10.06
N LYS A 89 6.29 -15.97 10.83
CA LYS A 89 5.89 -16.57 12.12
C LYS A 89 5.81 -15.55 13.26
N ASN A 90 6.40 -14.36 13.08
CA ASN A 90 6.32 -13.25 14.01
C ASN A 90 5.21 -12.27 13.55
N PRO A 91 4.00 -12.30 14.15
CA PRO A 91 2.91 -11.43 13.75
C PRO A 91 3.24 -9.95 13.89
N ASP A 92 3.96 -9.56 14.95
CA ASP A 92 4.33 -8.17 15.20
C ASP A 92 5.28 -7.65 14.10
N PHE A 93 6.20 -8.48 13.62
CA PHE A 93 7.06 -8.17 12.50
C PHE A 93 6.23 -7.99 11.21
N VAL A 94 5.33 -8.92 10.93
CA VAL A 94 4.44 -8.86 9.75
C VAL A 94 3.63 -7.57 9.74
N GLU A 95 3.04 -7.16 10.87
CA GLU A 95 2.23 -5.94 10.95
C GLU A 95 3.09 -4.67 10.80
N LYS A 96 4.31 -4.66 11.32
CA LYS A 96 5.27 -3.58 11.05
C LYS A 96 5.59 -3.46 9.55
N ILE A 97 5.85 -4.59 8.89
CA ILE A 97 6.11 -4.59 7.44
C ILE A 97 4.88 -4.16 6.66
N ASN A 98 3.68 -4.56 7.09
CA ASN A 98 2.43 -4.15 6.47
C ASN A 98 2.27 -2.61 6.48
N GLU A 99 2.49 -1.96 7.63
CA GLU A 99 2.45 -0.50 7.74
C GLU A 99 3.55 0.18 6.89
N LEU A 100 4.79 -0.30 6.99
CA LEU A 100 5.90 0.22 6.18
C LEU A 100 5.67 0.03 4.69
N ASN A 101 5.01 -1.06 4.29
CA ASN A 101 4.68 -1.29 2.89
C ASN A 101 3.65 -0.27 2.38
N VAL A 102 2.62 0.06 3.15
CA VAL A 102 1.69 1.13 2.78
C VAL A 102 2.44 2.45 2.54
N ARG A 103 3.33 2.84 3.45
CA ARG A 103 4.15 4.06 3.32
C ARG A 103 5.04 4.02 2.08
N TYR A 104 5.73 2.91 1.87
CA TYR A 104 6.61 2.72 0.72
C TYR A 104 5.84 2.77 -0.61
N GLN A 105 4.61 2.24 -0.67
CA GLN A 105 3.81 2.31 -1.89
C GLN A 105 3.31 3.74 -2.15
N ILE A 106 3.01 4.54 -1.13
CA ILE A 106 2.73 5.99 -1.28
C ILE A 106 3.93 6.69 -1.91
N ASP A 107 5.12 6.53 -1.32
CA ASP A 107 6.35 7.12 -1.85
C ASP A 107 6.62 6.67 -3.29
N THR A 108 6.31 5.41 -3.60
CA THR A 108 6.49 4.86 -4.94
C THR A 108 5.53 5.50 -5.95
N ILE A 109 4.26 5.70 -5.59
CA ILE A 109 3.26 6.37 -6.44
C ILE A 109 3.72 7.80 -6.74
N VAL A 110 4.07 8.58 -5.72
CA VAL A 110 4.50 9.96 -5.90
C VAL A 110 5.77 10.04 -6.75
N ARG A 111 6.75 9.19 -6.48
CA ARG A 111 8.05 9.19 -7.19
C ARG A 111 7.97 8.75 -8.65
N LEU A 112 7.04 7.84 -8.99
CA LEU A 112 6.96 7.25 -10.34
C LEU A 112 5.85 7.85 -11.21
N SER A 113 4.96 8.64 -10.65
CA SER A 113 3.86 9.28 -11.38
C SER A 113 4.01 10.79 -11.41
N ASP A 114 4.62 11.34 -12.44
CA ASP A 114 4.68 12.78 -12.66
C ASP A 114 3.26 13.40 -12.66
N ILE A 115 2.25 12.67 -13.11
CA ILE A 115 0.85 13.13 -13.14
C ILE A 115 0.30 13.29 -11.72
N VAL A 116 0.47 12.27 -10.85
CA VAL A 116 -0.03 12.33 -9.47
C VAL A 116 0.76 13.37 -8.69
N ASP A 117 2.08 13.43 -8.85
CA ASP A 117 2.95 14.41 -8.18
C ASP A 117 2.54 15.85 -8.54
N GLU A 118 2.38 16.16 -9.83
CA GLU A 118 1.89 17.47 -10.27
C GLU A 118 0.50 17.83 -9.72
N MET A 119 -0.41 16.83 -9.63
CA MET A 119 -1.73 17.04 -9.08
C MET A 119 -1.71 17.26 -7.55
N LEU A 120 -0.78 16.63 -6.83
CA LEU A 120 -0.54 16.87 -5.41
C LEU A 120 0.01 18.30 -5.20
N GLU A 121 1.04 18.71 -5.95
CA GLU A 121 1.59 20.08 -5.88
C GLU A 121 0.53 21.16 -6.13
N LYS A 122 -0.45 20.88 -6.99
CA LYS A 122 -1.56 21.79 -7.31
C LYS A 122 -2.77 21.67 -6.38
N HIS A 123 -2.68 20.85 -5.32
CA HIS A 123 -3.80 20.57 -4.40
C HIS A 123 -5.08 20.05 -5.11
N GLN A 124 -4.92 19.31 -6.20
CA GLN A 124 -6.02 18.76 -6.99
C GLN A 124 -6.42 17.34 -6.55
N VAL A 125 -5.49 16.62 -5.91
CA VAL A 125 -5.70 15.29 -5.33
C VAL A 125 -4.97 15.21 -4.00
N GLY A 126 -5.47 14.39 -3.07
CA GLY A 126 -4.76 14.00 -1.86
C GLY A 126 -4.38 12.52 -1.90
N ILE A 127 -3.40 12.13 -1.09
CA ILE A 127 -3.02 10.73 -0.88
C ILE A 127 -2.86 10.45 0.61
N VAL A 128 -3.33 9.29 1.07
CA VAL A 128 -3.20 8.85 2.47
C VAL A 128 -3.08 7.34 2.56
N GLY A 129 -2.38 6.86 3.57
CA GLY A 129 -2.27 5.44 3.91
C GLY A 129 -3.32 4.99 4.93
N GLY A 130 -3.66 3.70 4.88
CA GLY A 130 -4.51 3.09 5.88
C GLY A 130 -4.27 1.59 6.02
N ILE A 131 -4.64 1.05 7.18
CA ILE A 131 -4.62 -0.38 7.47
C ILE A 131 -6.03 -0.83 7.83
N TYR A 132 -6.55 -1.77 7.04
CA TYR A 132 -7.84 -2.40 7.29
C TYR A 132 -7.67 -3.59 8.23
N ASP A 133 -8.33 -3.57 9.34
CA ASP A 133 -8.36 -4.69 10.29
C ASP A 133 -9.46 -5.68 9.89
N LEU A 134 -9.04 -6.87 9.43
CA LEU A 134 -9.95 -7.92 9.00
C LEU A 134 -10.83 -8.46 10.14
N SER A 135 -10.38 -8.34 11.39
CA SER A 135 -11.13 -8.86 12.56
C SER A 135 -12.25 -7.92 13.00
N THR A 136 -12.03 -6.62 12.89
CA THR A 136 -12.97 -5.60 13.37
C THR A 136 -13.73 -4.88 12.26
N GLY A 137 -13.25 -4.98 11.02
CA GLY A 137 -13.80 -4.24 9.89
C GLY A 137 -13.49 -2.74 9.90
N LYS A 138 -12.54 -2.30 10.73
CA LYS A 138 -12.17 -0.89 10.86
C LYS A 138 -10.93 -0.55 10.05
N VAL A 139 -10.84 0.70 9.59
CA VAL A 139 -9.64 1.26 8.98
C VAL A 139 -8.96 2.19 9.97
N LYS A 140 -7.67 1.95 10.20
CA LYS A 140 -6.77 2.88 10.88
C LYS A 140 -6.05 3.69 9.79
N PHE A 141 -6.35 4.98 9.69
CA PHE A 141 -5.59 5.87 8.81
C PHE A 141 -4.22 6.18 9.42
N LEU A 142 -3.21 6.24 8.56
CA LEU A 142 -1.85 6.70 8.88
C LEU A 142 -1.79 8.20 8.57
N GLU A 143 -2.33 9.02 9.48
CA GLU A 143 -2.57 10.45 9.26
C GLU A 143 -1.29 11.22 8.89
N ASP A 144 -0.14 10.79 9.40
CA ASP A 144 1.17 11.35 9.08
C ASP A 144 1.63 11.09 7.64
N THR A 145 0.93 10.23 6.90
CA THR A 145 1.17 9.98 5.46
C THR A 145 0.34 10.86 4.54
N PHE A 146 -0.54 11.70 5.09
CA PHE A 146 -1.42 12.53 4.28
C PHE A 146 -0.65 13.64 3.57
N ILE A 147 -0.80 13.68 2.26
CA ILE A 147 -0.26 14.70 1.36
C ILE A 147 -1.44 15.26 0.54
N SER A 148 -1.58 16.58 0.46
CA SER A 148 -2.61 17.24 -0.34
C SER A 148 -2.17 18.62 -0.81
#